data_86c1d858f015fe7ebbabc1f07c57b302
#
_entry.id   86c1d858f015fe7ebbabc1f07c57b302
#
_cell.length_a   1.000
_cell.length_b   1.000
_cell.length_c   1.000
_cell.angle_alpha   90.00
_cell.angle_beta   90.00
_cell.angle_gamma   90.00
#
_symmetry.space_group_name_H-M   'P 1'
#
loop_
_entity.id
_entity.type
_entity.pdbx_description
1 polymer ?
#
loop_
_entity_poly.entity_id
_entity_poly.type
_entity_poly.pdbx_seq_one_letter_code
_entity_poly.pdbx_strand_id
1 'polypeptide(L)'
;NKDGVGGQEMLSYVVIDQRYDKDTRLTVDYTLTNGEFANDIYAGEPLNDCANPDIDKDTLRFVTSAHGGEPSPSVKRRMDMYRFMLLSHGSIYTKEDIRNFCMARYGDSIRSVEVKLGYAAGKKESEGFIRTLDVYLRLSEGMQGLDRDEFVVDLDSEFRRLSPETYNYRVFINS
;
A
#
# COMPACT_ATOMS: atom_id res chain seq x y z
N ASN A 1 22.08 28.31 -15.82
CA ASN A 1 20.76 28.74 -15.41
C ASN A 1 20.07 27.59 -14.72
N LYS A 2 19.96 27.73 -13.42
CA LYS A 2 19.28 26.81 -12.50
C LYS A 2 17.82 27.26 -12.44
N ASP A 3 16.94 26.51 -13.01
CA ASP A 3 15.51 26.64 -12.69
C ASP A 3 15.14 25.50 -11.74
N GLY A 4 15.28 25.82 -10.46
CA GLY A 4 14.75 25.01 -9.38
C GLY A 4 13.23 25.09 -9.42
N VAL A 5 12.59 24.02 -9.87
CA VAL A 5 11.17 23.81 -9.61
C VAL A 5 11.06 23.50 -8.12
N GLY A 6 10.71 24.51 -7.34
CA GLY A 6 10.37 24.36 -5.94
C GLY A 6 9.13 23.49 -5.81
N GLY A 7 9.32 22.22 -5.58
CA GLY A 7 8.25 21.36 -5.08
C GLY A 7 7.80 21.93 -3.75
N GLN A 8 6.55 22.40 -3.66
CA GLN A 8 5.94 22.70 -2.37
C GLN A 8 5.93 21.40 -1.57
N GLU A 9 6.85 21.27 -0.62
CA GLU A 9 6.76 20.25 0.41
C GLU A 9 5.45 20.47 1.16
N MET A 10 4.47 19.63 0.86
CA MET A 10 3.27 19.59 1.69
C MET A 10 3.69 19.07 3.07
N LEU A 11 3.77 19.97 4.02
CA LEU A 11 4.02 19.64 5.42
C LEU A 11 2.90 18.69 5.89
N SER A 12 3.28 17.48 6.19
CA SER A 12 2.39 16.57 6.91
C SER A 12 2.35 17.00 8.37
N TYR A 13 1.16 17.21 8.90
CA TYR A 13 0.97 17.57 10.29
C TYR A 13 -0.06 16.66 10.95
N VAL A 14 0.13 16.41 12.21
CA VAL A 14 -0.81 15.68 13.07
C VAL A 14 -1.47 16.68 13.98
N VAL A 15 -2.81 16.74 13.93
CA VAL A 15 -3.58 17.57 14.85
C VAL A 15 -3.91 16.73 16.08
N ILE A 16 -3.47 17.21 17.24
CA ILE A 16 -3.75 16.58 18.52
C ILE A 16 -4.71 17.47 19.27
N ASP A 17 -5.92 16.97 19.52
CA ASP A 17 -6.90 17.66 20.34
C ASP A 17 -6.46 17.57 21.81
N GLN A 18 -5.91 18.64 22.32
CA GLN A 18 -5.41 18.71 23.68
C GLN A 18 -6.56 18.90 24.68
N ARG A 19 -7.17 17.81 25.09
CA ARG A 19 -8.11 17.78 26.23
C ARG A 19 -7.43 17.47 27.57
N TYR A 20 -6.09 17.40 27.57
CA TYR A 20 -5.30 16.96 28.70
C TYR A 20 -4.63 18.14 29.40
N ASP A 21 -4.27 17.91 30.66
CA ASP A 21 -3.62 18.89 31.52
C ASP A 21 -2.27 19.37 30.93
N LYS A 22 -1.87 20.59 31.28
CA LYS A 22 -0.71 21.29 30.71
C LYS A 22 0.62 20.55 30.86
N ASP A 23 0.69 19.59 31.79
CA ASP A 23 1.89 18.82 32.09
C ASP A 23 1.95 17.46 31.36
N THR A 24 1.02 17.18 30.44
CA THR A 24 1.03 15.94 29.66
C THR A 24 2.18 15.93 28.66
N ARG A 25 3.12 14.99 28.82
CA ARG A 25 4.20 14.78 27.87
C ARG A 25 3.71 13.89 26.71
N LEU A 26 3.83 14.39 25.49
CA LEU A 26 3.58 13.62 24.28
C LEU A 26 4.88 13.08 23.72
N THR A 27 4.94 11.78 23.46
CA THR A 27 6.05 11.15 22.73
C THR A 27 5.51 10.73 21.35
N VAL A 28 6.24 11.07 20.30
CA VAL A 28 5.89 10.70 18.92
C VAL A 28 7.06 9.94 18.34
N ASP A 29 6.81 8.67 17.99
CA ASP A 29 7.74 7.84 17.25
C ASP A 29 7.38 7.89 15.77
N TYR A 30 8.36 8.12 14.91
CA TYR A 30 8.15 8.18 13.46
C TYR A 30 9.30 7.53 12.71
N THR A 31 8.98 6.98 11.54
CA THR A 31 9.96 6.38 10.65
C THR A 31 10.12 7.26 9.42
N LEU A 32 11.37 7.51 9.03
CA LEU A 32 11.70 8.17 7.77
C LEU A 32 12.09 7.11 6.75
N THR A 33 11.70 7.35 5.50
CA THR A 33 12.10 6.52 4.37
C THR A 33 12.57 7.40 3.21
N ASN A 34 13.59 6.94 2.51
CA ASN A 34 14.11 7.59 1.30
C ASN A 34 13.44 7.03 0.01
N GLY A 35 12.29 6.38 0.15
CA GLY A 35 11.56 5.82 -0.98
C GLY A 35 12.32 4.71 -1.69
N GLU A 36 12.49 4.85 -3.00
CA GLU A 36 13.14 3.85 -3.87
C GLU A 36 14.67 3.89 -3.84
N PHE A 37 15.28 4.84 -3.14
CA PHE A 37 16.72 5.07 -3.17
C PHE A 37 17.57 3.84 -2.83
N ALA A 38 17.06 2.95 -1.99
CA ALA A 38 17.76 1.73 -1.60
C ALA A 38 17.58 0.57 -2.59
N ASN A 39 16.69 0.66 -3.58
CA ASN A 39 16.42 -0.44 -4.52
C ASN A 39 17.62 -0.81 -5.40
N ASP A 40 18.58 0.11 -5.56
CA ASP A 40 19.82 -0.11 -6.34
C ASP A 40 20.93 -0.78 -5.54
N ILE A 41 20.68 -1.17 -4.28
CA ILE A 41 21.65 -1.87 -3.44
C ILE A 41 21.55 -3.38 -3.73
N TYR A 42 22.63 -3.97 -4.23
CA TYR A 42 22.67 -5.39 -4.58
C TYR A 42 23.31 -6.26 -3.49
N ALA A 43 22.92 -7.53 -3.46
CA ALA A 43 23.57 -8.51 -2.59
C ALA A 43 25.08 -8.54 -2.83
N GLY A 44 25.86 -8.57 -1.77
CA GLY A 44 27.32 -8.55 -1.80
C GLY A 44 27.95 -7.17 -1.76
N GLU A 45 27.16 -6.09 -1.91
CA GLU A 45 27.69 -4.72 -1.77
C GLU A 45 28.17 -4.46 -0.33
N PRO A 46 29.32 -3.74 -0.16
CA PRO A 46 29.85 -3.44 1.14
C PRO A 46 29.03 -2.37 1.87
N LEU A 47 28.90 -2.50 3.19
CA LEU A 47 28.36 -1.46 4.04
C LEU A 47 29.50 -0.60 4.57
N ASN A 48 29.72 0.57 3.96
CA ASN A 48 30.89 1.40 4.19
C ASN A 48 30.86 2.24 5.49
N ASP A 49 29.69 2.46 6.05
CA ASP A 49 29.50 3.29 7.24
C ASP A 49 28.92 2.48 8.39
N CYS A 50 29.79 2.09 9.33
CA CYS A 50 29.41 1.47 10.58
C CYS A 50 30.09 2.20 11.73
N ALA A 51 29.29 2.78 12.62
CA ALA A 51 29.80 3.55 13.77
C ALA A 51 30.34 2.67 14.91
N ASN A 52 30.12 1.34 14.87
CA ASN A 52 30.57 0.44 15.92
C ASN A 52 32.04 0.03 15.66
N PRO A 53 32.99 0.37 16.58
CA PRO A 53 34.40 0.05 16.45
C PRO A 53 34.71 -1.48 16.58
N ASP A 54 33.80 -2.25 17.18
CA ASP A 54 34.00 -3.70 17.40
C ASP A 54 33.63 -4.53 16.17
N ILE A 55 33.14 -3.91 15.13
CA ILE A 55 32.74 -4.59 13.89
C ILE A 55 33.79 -4.33 12.79
N ASP A 56 34.29 -5.41 12.22
CA ASP A 56 35.17 -5.35 11.05
C ASP A 56 34.36 -4.93 9.81
N LYS A 57 34.59 -3.68 9.37
CA LYS A 57 33.87 -3.06 8.26
C LYS A 57 34.10 -3.79 6.92
N ASP A 58 35.24 -4.40 6.74
CA ASP A 58 35.57 -5.09 5.49
C ASP A 58 34.77 -6.37 5.29
N THR A 59 34.17 -6.88 6.37
CA THR A 59 33.32 -8.08 6.33
C THR A 59 31.83 -7.78 6.21
N LEU A 60 31.43 -6.51 6.41
CA LEU A 60 30.04 -6.12 6.33
C LEU A 60 29.57 -6.02 4.88
N ARG A 61 28.60 -6.87 4.52
CA ARG A 61 27.98 -6.89 3.19
C ARG A 61 26.50 -7.16 3.27
N PHE A 62 25.76 -6.62 2.31
CA PHE A 62 24.35 -6.97 2.16
C PHE A 62 24.22 -8.44 1.75
N VAL A 63 23.42 -9.21 2.48
CA VAL A 63 23.17 -10.63 2.20
C VAL A 63 22.17 -10.79 1.04
N THR A 64 21.20 -9.87 0.96
CA THR A 64 20.17 -9.85 -0.07
C THR A 64 20.13 -8.48 -0.73
N SER A 65 19.69 -8.42 -1.99
CA SER A 65 19.41 -7.15 -2.65
C SER A 65 18.23 -6.46 -1.96
N ALA A 66 18.31 -5.14 -1.81
CA ALA A 66 17.20 -4.34 -1.33
C ALA A 66 16.14 -4.18 -2.44
N HIS A 67 14.87 -4.26 -2.07
CA HIS A 67 13.74 -4.09 -2.99
C HIS A 67 12.51 -3.61 -2.22
N GLY A 68 11.48 -3.17 -2.93
CA GLY A 68 10.21 -2.76 -2.35
C GLY A 68 10.15 -1.30 -1.89
N GLY A 69 11.20 -0.51 -2.11
CA GLY A 69 11.12 0.93 -1.95
C GLY A 69 10.21 1.53 -3.02
N GLU A 70 9.26 2.39 -2.63
CA GLU A 70 8.38 3.09 -3.55
C GLU A 70 8.70 4.59 -3.56
N PRO A 71 8.59 5.27 -4.72
CA PRO A 71 8.74 6.71 -4.79
C PRO A 71 7.66 7.41 -3.97
N SER A 72 7.88 8.67 -3.65
CA SER A 72 6.85 9.49 -2.98
C SER A 72 5.54 9.44 -3.78
N PRO A 73 4.42 9.11 -3.14
CA PRO A 73 3.15 9.01 -3.84
C PRO A 73 2.73 10.35 -4.44
N SER A 74 2.14 10.32 -5.63
CA SER A 74 1.58 11.51 -6.28
C SER A 74 0.56 12.20 -5.38
N VAL A 75 0.32 13.51 -5.61
CA VAL A 75 -0.69 14.27 -4.85
C VAL A 75 -2.05 13.59 -4.91
N LYS A 76 -2.43 13.08 -6.07
CA LYS A 76 -3.68 12.33 -6.27
C LYS A 76 -3.71 11.08 -5.40
N ARG A 77 -2.67 10.25 -5.44
CA ARG A 77 -2.57 9.04 -4.62
C ARG A 77 -2.64 9.34 -3.13
N ARG A 78 -1.96 10.40 -2.66
CA ARG A 78 -2.06 10.85 -1.26
C ARG A 78 -3.49 11.24 -0.88
N MET A 79 -4.20 11.97 -1.75
CA MET A 79 -5.60 12.32 -1.50
C MET A 79 -6.49 11.07 -1.42
N ASP A 80 -6.28 10.09 -2.28
CA ASP A 80 -7.03 8.83 -2.27
C ASP A 80 -6.71 8.02 -0.99
N MET A 81 -5.45 7.99 -0.53
CA MET A 81 -5.06 7.40 0.75
C MET A 81 -5.75 8.09 1.94
N TYR A 82 -5.75 9.43 1.99
CA TYR A 82 -6.44 10.17 3.04
C TYR A 82 -7.95 9.93 3.00
N ARG A 83 -8.54 9.89 1.81
CA ARG A 83 -9.97 9.59 1.65
C ARG A 83 -10.31 8.21 2.19
N PHE A 84 -9.54 7.19 1.85
CA PHE A 84 -9.71 5.84 2.38
C PHE A 84 -9.59 5.84 3.91
N MET A 85 -8.55 6.42 4.47
CA MET A 85 -8.33 6.44 5.92
C MET A 85 -9.43 7.21 6.67
N LEU A 86 -9.87 8.36 6.16
CA LEU A 86 -10.86 9.19 6.83
C LEU A 86 -12.29 8.65 6.72
N LEU A 87 -12.66 8.05 5.58
CA LEU A 87 -14.03 7.57 5.35
C LEU A 87 -14.26 6.15 5.85
N SER A 88 -13.28 5.28 5.72
CA SER A 88 -13.40 3.86 6.06
C SER A 88 -12.62 3.44 7.31
N HIS A 89 -11.89 4.39 7.93
CA HIS A 89 -11.04 4.11 9.10
C HIS A 89 -10.08 2.93 8.88
N GLY A 90 -9.62 2.75 7.64
CA GLY A 90 -8.73 1.66 7.27
C GLY A 90 -9.40 0.28 7.14
N SER A 91 -10.73 0.21 7.14
CA SER A 91 -11.49 -1.04 7.01
C SER A 91 -12.42 -1.00 5.79
N ILE A 92 -12.81 -2.17 5.29
CA ILE A 92 -13.65 -2.30 4.10
C ILE A 92 -15.02 -2.83 4.51
N TYR A 93 -16.06 -2.00 4.41
CA TYR A 93 -17.46 -2.36 4.69
C TYR A 93 -18.38 -2.14 3.50
N THR A 94 -18.03 -1.23 2.60
CA THR A 94 -18.86 -0.85 1.46
C THR A 94 -18.13 -1.08 0.14
N LYS A 95 -18.88 -1.08 -0.97
CA LYS A 95 -18.30 -1.12 -2.32
C LYS A 95 -17.39 0.07 -2.60
N GLU A 96 -17.72 1.22 -2.01
CA GLU A 96 -16.93 2.43 -2.16
C GLU A 96 -15.61 2.33 -1.40
N ASP A 97 -15.59 1.66 -0.24
CA ASP A 97 -14.35 1.41 0.51
C ASP A 97 -13.40 0.51 -0.29
N ILE A 98 -13.93 -0.52 -0.99
CA ILE A 98 -13.14 -1.37 -1.89
C ILE A 98 -12.49 -0.51 -2.98
N ARG A 99 -13.26 0.38 -3.62
CA ARG A 99 -12.77 1.27 -4.66
C ARG A 99 -11.70 2.21 -4.12
N ASN A 100 -11.99 2.88 -3.00
CA ASN A 100 -11.06 3.80 -2.35
C ASN A 100 -9.77 3.10 -1.91
N PHE A 101 -9.86 1.88 -1.38
CA PHE A 101 -8.69 1.08 -1.03
C PHE A 101 -7.83 0.76 -2.26
N CYS A 102 -8.44 0.25 -3.34
CA CYS A 102 -7.69 -0.06 -4.57
C CYS A 102 -7.00 1.18 -5.14
N MET A 103 -7.68 2.33 -5.16
CA MET A 103 -7.09 3.57 -5.66
C MET A 103 -6.00 4.12 -4.72
N ALA A 104 -6.16 3.98 -3.41
CA ALA A 104 -5.16 4.40 -2.44
C ALA A 104 -3.89 3.55 -2.51
N ARG A 105 -4.05 2.23 -2.63
CA ARG A 105 -2.93 1.28 -2.60
C ARG A 105 -2.24 1.13 -3.94
N TYR A 106 -3.01 1.08 -5.03
CA TYR A 106 -2.55 0.72 -6.38
C TYR A 106 -2.93 1.76 -7.44
N GLY A 107 -3.25 3.00 -7.06
CA GLY A 107 -3.82 4.02 -7.95
C GLY A 107 -2.95 4.39 -9.16
N ASP A 108 -1.63 4.18 -9.09
CA ASP A 108 -0.73 4.40 -10.22
C ASP A 108 -0.77 3.23 -11.23
N SER A 109 -1.14 2.05 -10.74
CA SER A 109 -1.22 0.80 -11.51
C SER A 109 -2.63 0.48 -12.00
N ILE A 110 -3.66 1.08 -11.39
CA ILE A 110 -5.07 0.81 -11.69
C ILE A 110 -5.72 2.04 -12.32
N ARG A 111 -6.31 1.85 -13.49
CA ARG A 111 -7.06 2.90 -14.19
C ARG A 111 -8.48 3.05 -13.67
N SER A 112 -9.15 1.94 -13.39
CA SER A 112 -10.53 1.95 -12.85
C SER A 112 -10.84 0.68 -12.07
N VAL A 113 -11.75 0.83 -11.10
CA VAL A 113 -12.28 -0.25 -10.26
C VAL A 113 -13.80 -0.24 -10.33
N GLU A 114 -14.39 -1.37 -10.67
CA GLU A 114 -15.85 -1.57 -10.64
C GLU A 114 -16.17 -2.73 -9.70
N VAL A 115 -17.14 -2.54 -8.79
CA VAL A 115 -17.55 -3.56 -7.82
C VAL A 115 -18.99 -3.92 -8.01
N LYS A 116 -19.25 -5.21 -8.29
CA LYS A 116 -20.58 -5.77 -8.50
C LYS A 116 -20.89 -6.86 -7.47
N LEU A 117 -22.18 -7.05 -7.20
CA LEU A 117 -22.64 -8.23 -6.49
C LEU A 117 -22.68 -9.40 -7.47
N GLY A 118 -22.10 -10.51 -7.05
CA GLY A 118 -22.09 -11.75 -7.81
C GLY A 118 -22.51 -12.95 -6.98
N TYR A 119 -22.47 -14.10 -7.59
CA TYR A 119 -22.74 -15.38 -6.97
C TYR A 119 -21.71 -16.40 -7.45
N ALA A 120 -21.25 -17.25 -6.54
CA ALA A 120 -20.39 -18.37 -6.86
C ALA A 120 -20.94 -19.65 -6.27
N ALA A 121 -20.57 -20.79 -6.81
CA ALA A 121 -20.84 -22.07 -6.16
C ALA A 121 -20.02 -22.16 -4.86
N GLY A 122 -20.64 -22.58 -3.80
CA GLY A 122 -19.96 -22.84 -2.54
C GLY A 122 -18.89 -23.92 -2.66
N LYS A 123 -17.93 -23.94 -1.75
CA LYS A 123 -16.85 -24.95 -1.75
C LYS A 123 -17.36 -26.34 -1.42
N LYS A 124 -18.49 -26.44 -0.73
CA LYS A 124 -19.16 -27.70 -0.37
C LYS A 124 -20.51 -27.75 -1.06
N GLU A 125 -20.94 -28.94 -1.49
CA GLU A 125 -22.27 -29.12 -2.12
C GLU A 125 -23.43 -28.63 -1.24
N SER A 126 -23.27 -28.68 0.08
CA SER A 126 -24.27 -28.19 1.04
C SER A 126 -24.39 -26.65 1.13
N GLU A 127 -23.44 -25.90 0.60
CA GLU A 127 -23.42 -24.44 0.67
C GLU A 127 -24.23 -23.79 -0.45
N GLY A 128 -24.51 -24.51 -1.54
CA GLY A 128 -25.24 -23.99 -2.69
C GLY A 128 -24.53 -22.80 -3.34
N PHE A 129 -25.29 -21.72 -3.61
CA PHE A 129 -24.72 -20.47 -4.14
C PHE A 129 -24.45 -19.50 -3.00
N ILE A 130 -23.21 -19.01 -2.94
CA ILE A 130 -22.76 -17.97 -2.00
C ILE A 130 -22.70 -16.62 -2.70
N ARG A 131 -23.05 -15.56 -1.97
CA ARG A 131 -22.88 -14.18 -2.46
C ARG A 131 -21.42 -13.82 -2.52
N THR A 132 -21.03 -13.13 -3.59
CA THR A 132 -19.67 -12.62 -3.78
C THR A 132 -19.69 -11.13 -4.07
N LEU A 133 -18.56 -10.49 -3.78
CA LEU A 133 -18.23 -9.16 -4.25
C LEU A 133 -17.21 -9.31 -5.38
N ASP A 134 -17.68 -9.07 -6.60
CA ASP A 134 -16.87 -9.20 -7.81
C ASP A 134 -16.21 -7.85 -8.10
N VAL A 135 -14.90 -7.83 -8.01
CA VAL A 135 -14.06 -6.64 -8.20
C VAL A 135 -13.41 -6.72 -9.58
N TYR A 136 -13.80 -5.83 -10.47
CA TYR A 136 -13.26 -5.73 -11.83
C TYR A 136 -12.25 -4.59 -11.87
N LEU A 137 -11.01 -4.91 -12.20
CA LEU A 137 -9.91 -3.97 -12.29
C LEU A 137 -9.51 -3.77 -13.74
N ARG A 138 -9.28 -2.51 -14.13
CA ARG A 138 -8.54 -2.18 -15.35
C ARG A 138 -7.20 -1.64 -14.97
N LEU A 139 -6.15 -2.29 -15.45
CA LEU A 139 -4.78 -1.87 -15.21
C LEU A 139 -4.37 -0.73 -16.15
N SER A 140 -3.39 0.07 -15.71
CA SER A 140 -2.73 1.08 -16.53
C SER A 140 -1.80 0.42 -17.55
N GLU A 141 -1.57 1.06 -18.70
CA GLU A 141 -0.80 0.50 -19.82
C GLU A 141 0.67 0.15 -19.49
N GLY A 142 1.24 0.74 -18.44
CA GLY A 142 2.63 0.49 -18.01
C GLY A 142 2.87 -0.82 -17.24
N MET A 143 1.81 -1.59 -16.93
CA MET A 143 1.88 -2.78 -16.07
C MET A 143 1.97 -4.11 -16.86
N GLN A 144 2.61 -4.10 -18.03
CA GLN A 144 2.71 -5.31 -18.88
C GLN A 144 3.62 -6.42 -18.32
N GLY A 145 4.44 -6.12 -17.30
CA GLY A 145 5.33 -7.08 -16.65
C GLY A 145 4.86 -7.60 -15.28
N LEU A 146 3.67 -7.20 -14.83
CA LEU A 146 3.13 -7.67 -13.56
C LEU A 146 2.65 -9.12 -13.68
N ASP A 147 3.06 -9.96 -12.75
CA ASP A 147 2.42 -11.27 -12.57
C ASP A 147 0.99 -11.05 -12.07
N ARG A 148 0.03 -11.22 -12.98
CA ARG A 148 -1.39 -10.95 -12.72
C ARG A 148 -1.94 -11.88 -11.65
N ASP A 149 -1.46 -13.11 -11.60
CA ASP A 149 -1.94 -14.11 -10.65
C ASP A 149 -1.44 -13.77 -9.25
N GLU A 150 -0.17 -13.38 -9.10
CA GLU A 150 0.39 -12.91 -7.83
C GLU A 150 -0.34 -11.65 -7.34
N PHE A 151 -0.58 -10.69 -8.22
CA PHE A 151 -1.31 -9.47 -7.88
C PHE A 151 -2.74 -9.74 -7.40
N VAL A 152 -3.47 -10.67 -8.04
CA VAL A 152 -4.82 -11.07 -7.62
C VAL A 152 -4.80 -11.73 -6.24
N VAL A 153 -3.82 -12.60 -5.98
CA VAL A 153 -3.67 -13.29 -4.68
C VAL A 153 -3.36 -12.29 -3.57
N ASP A 154 -2.44 -11.34 -3.80
CA ASP A 154 -2.10 -10.30 -2.83
C ASP A 154 -3.32 -9.42 -2.52
N LEU A 155 -4.03 -8.98 -3.54
CA LEU A 155 -5.22 -8.15 -3.39
C LEU A 155 -6.37 -8.87 -2.66
N ASP A 156 -6.62 -10.16 -2.95
CA ASP A 156 -7.62 -10.96 -2.23
C ASP A 156 -7.25 -11.10 -0.75
N SER A 157 -5.96 -11.32 -0.46
CA SER A 157 -5.46 -11.42 0.90
C SER A 157 -5.66 -10.10 1.68
N GLU A 158 -5.39 -8.96 1.06
CA GLU A 158 -5.59 -7.64 1.66
C GLU A 158 -7.09 -7.34 1.89
N PHE A 159 -7.96 -7.70 0.95
CA PHE A 159 -9.40 -7.57 1.15
C PHE A 159 -9.87 -8.36 2.35
N ARG A 160 -9.44 -9.61 2.48
CA ARG A 160 -9.81 -10.47 3.64
C ARG A 160 -9.29 -9.92 4.96
N ARG A 161 -8.10 -9.34 4.96
CA ARG A 161 -7.50 -8.74 6.16
C ARG A 161 -8.26 -7.50 6.64
N LEU A 162 -8.80 -6.69 5.70
CA LEU A 162 -9.40 -5.39 6.00
C LEU A 162 -10.92 -5.41 6.09
N SER A 163 -11.56 -6.53 5.76
CA SER A 163 -13.02 -6.67 5.73
C SER A 163 -13.54 -7.75 6.68
N PRO A 164 -14.83 -7.73 7.01
CA PRO A 164 -15.47 -8.82 7.76
C PRO A 164 -15.31 -10.17 7.04
N GLU A 165 -15.14 -11.25 7.79
CA GLU A 165 -14.98 -12.62 7.29
C GLU A 165 -16.17 -13.13 6.45
N THR A 166 -17.32 -12.46 6.55
CA THR A 166 -18.55 -12.80 5.81
C THR A 166 -18.50 -12.44 4.33
N TYR A 167 -17.52 -11.63 3.91
CA TYR A 167 -17.39 -11.20 2.53
C TYR A 167 -16.54 -12.18 1.72
N ASN A 168 -17.10 -12.60 0.58
CA ASN A 168 -16.40 -13.45 -0.39
C ASN A 168 -16.04 -12.61 -1.60
N TYR A 169 -14.75 -12.45 -1.86
CA TYR A 169 -14.25 -11.66 -2.99
C TYR A 169 -13.92 -12.53 -4.19
N ARG A 170 -14.13 -11.97 -5.38
CA ARG A 170 -13.56 -12.47 -6.63
C ARG A 170 -12.96 -11.28 -7.38
N VAL A 171 -11.70 -11.37 -7.71
CA VAL A 171 -10.97 -10.32 -8.40
C VAL A 171 -10.80 -10.70 -9.87
N PHE A 172 -11.14 -9.78 -10.75
CA PHE A 172 -11.04 -9.96 -12.21
C PHE A 172 -10.25 -8.80 -12.80
N ILE A 173 -9.25 -9.10 -13.61
CA ILE A 173 -8.47 -8.12 -14.35
C ILE A 173 -8.98 -8.07 -15.77
N ASN A 174 -9.54 -6.93 -16.15
CA ASN A 174 -9.98 -6.65 -17.51
C ASN A 174 -8.83 -5.98 -18.27
N SER A 175 -8.59 -6.45 -19.46
CA SER A 175 -7.59 -5.88 -20.38
C SER A 175 -8.04 -4.54 -20.94
#